data_e11dd69de02b12d645e9a5e488c678f7
#
_entry.id   e11dd69de02b12d645e9a5e488c678f7
#
_cell.length_a   1.000
_cell.length_b   1.000
_cell.length_c   1.000
_cell.angle_alpha   90.00
_cell.angle_beta   90.00
_cell.angle_gamma   90.00
#
_symmetry.space_group_name_H-M   'P 1'
#
loop_
_entity.id
_entity.type
_entity.pdbx_description
1 polymer ?
#
loop_
_entity_poly.entity_id
_entity_poly.type
_entity_poly.pdbx_seq_one_letter_code
_entity_poly.pdbx_strand_id
1 'polypeptide(L)'
;MKKLFLSMALLAAISATAETRVETFEPKEENNNRTYNTEAYTSVCQQTSWTTLYGGVCKNQGKMGTDNYVAVVRAAKSSETGYGYIESDSISGGIDSLAFTWNSNGDANCDLDIRIYINGDSVGGIYHIDEYKSAAPFYTYSVKDIRHEGNFVIRFENRTPYDGTRNKFRLVIDDLAWTTYTAPEPENPTAITDLATAPALVNVYTLDGCLIRRNVVADKATDNLENGIYIINNRKVVIAH
;
A
#
# COMPACT_ATOMS: atom_id res chain seq x y z
N MET A 1 38.34 20.44 32.83
CA MET A 1 38.20 19.79 31.52
C MET A 1 36.92 18.94 31.52
N LYS A 2 35.82 19.44 30.95
CA LYS A 2 34.54 18.70 30.82
C LYS A 2 34.56 17.98 29.48
N LYS A 3 34.58 16.66 29.50
CA LYS A 3 34.46 15.83 28.29
C LYS A 3 33.00 15.82 27.88
N LEU A 4 32.70 16.44 26.74
CA LEU A 4 31.41 16.40 26.07
C LEU A 4 31.33 15.06 25.33
N PHE A 5 30.51 14.12 25.82
CA PHE A 5 30.18 12.91 25.09
C PHE A 5 29.12 13.27 24.05
N LEU A 6 29.53 13.33 22.80
CA LEU A 6 28.64 13.42 21.66
C LEU A 6 28.11 12.02 21.38
N SER A 7 26.91 11.69 21.83
CA SER A 7 26.24 10.46 21.49
C SER A 7 25.73 10.58 20.04
N MET A 8 26.44 9.95 19.12
CA MET A 8 26.00 9.74 17.75
C MET A 8 24.87 8.70 17.77
N ALA A 9 23.61 9.16 17.70
CA ALA A 9 22.47 8.28 17.46
C ALA A 9 22.55 7.84 15.99
N LEU A 10 23.01 6.62 15.78
CA LEU A 10 22.94 5.94 14.48
C LEU A 10 21.47 5.56 14.26
N LEU A 11 20.70 6.41 13.56
CA LEU A 11 19.40 6.03 13.04
C LEU A 11 19.63 4.98 11.96
N ALA A 12 19.50 3.72 12.31
CA ALA A 12 19.35 2.67 11.32
C ALA A 12 18.00 2.87 10.63
N ALA A 13 17.98 3.32 9.40
CA ALA A 13 16.80 3.27 8.55
C ALA A 13 16.44 1.80 8.36
N ILE A 14 15.45 1.31 9.10
CA ILE A 14 14.86 0.00 8.87
C ILE A 14 13.99 0.18 7.62
N SER A 15 14.52 -0.15 6.46
CA SER A 15 13.68 -0.34 5.27
C SER A 15 12.74 -1.50 5.57
N ALA A 16 11.46 -1.20 5.76
CA ALA A 16 10.44 -2.24 5.88
C ALA A 16 10.42 -3.00 4.55
N THR A 17 10.86 -4.25 4.58
CA THR A 17 10.72 -5.15 3.43
C THR A 17 9.25 -5.51 3.29
N ALA A 18 8.69 -5.40 2.08
CA ALA A 18 7.33 -5.81 1.80
C ALA A 18 7.16 -7.29 2.18
N GLU A 19 6.17 -7.58 3.01
CA GLU A 19 5.81 -8.93 3.45
C GLU A 19 4.67 -9.44 2.57
N THR A 20 4.74 -10.70 2.14
CA THR A 20 3.62 -11.37 1.47
C THR A 20 2.82 -12.17 2.50
N ARG A 21 1.51 -11.95 2.56
CA ARG A 21 0.56 -12.70 3.38
C ARG A 21 -0.40 -13.47 2.48
N VAL A 22 -0.81 -14.64 2.92
CA VAL A 22 -1.70 -15.52 2.17
C VAL A 22 -2.87 -15.94 3.06
N GLU A 23 -4.09 -15.77 2.55
CA GLU A 23 -5.32 -16.31 3.13
C GLU A 23 -5.80 -17.49 2.29
N THR A 24 -5.89 -18.65 2.91
CA THR A 24 -6.37 -19.89 2.29
C THR A 24 -7.82 -20.20 2.64
N PHE A 25 -8.48 -19.29 3.32
CA PHE A 25 -9.86 -19.41 3.80
C PHE A 25 -10.13 -20.61 4.72
N GLU A 26 -9.10 -21.25 5.24
CA GLU A 26 -9.27 -22.31 6.22
C GLU A 26 -9.80 -21.72 7.55
N PRO A 27 -11.04 -22.05 7.99
CA PRO A 27 -11.58 -21.49 9.19
C PRO A 27 -10.92 -22.09 10.44
N LYS A 28 -10.75 -21.26 11.46
CA LYS A 28 -10.20 -21.70 12.77
C LYS A 28 -11.12 -22.67 13.50
N GLU A 29 -12.40 -22.58 13.24
CA GLU A 29 -13.42 -23.52 13.75
C GLU A 29 -14.20 -24.06 12.57
N GLU A 30 -14.47 -25.38 12.57
CA GLU A 30 -15.30 -26.01 11.55
C GLU A 30 -16.67 -25.32 11.55
N ASN A 31 -16.94 -24.58 10.50
CA ASN A 31 -18.25 -24.04 10.28
C ASN A 31 -18.86 -24.69 9.04
N ASN A 32 -20.07 -25.19 9.18
CA ASN A 32 -20.86 -25.75 8.10
C ASN A 32 -21.48 -24.64 7.23
N ASN A 33 -20.73 -23.58 6.97
CA ASN A 33 -21.27 -22.42 6.32
C ASN A 33 -21.66 -22.74 4.88
N ARG A 34 -22.90 -22.44 4.53
CA ARG A 34 -23.48 -22.77 3.24
C ARG A 34 -23.49 -21.54 2.35
N THR A 35 -23.14 -21.75 1.09
CA THR A 35 -23.12 -20.77 -0.01
C THR A 35 -24.42 -20.01 -0.28
N TYR A 36 -25.44 -20.16 0.52
CA TYR A 36 -26.79 -19.63 0.24
C TYR A 36 -27.39 -18.79 1.34
N ASN A 37 -26.57 -18.31 2.25
CA ASN A 37 -27.05 -17.45 3.31
C ASN A 37 -27.64 -16.15 2.73
N THR A 38 -28.86 -15.85 3.11
CA THR A 38 -29.55 -14.60 2.78
C THR A 38 -29.26 -13.50 3.81
N GLU A 39 -28.59 -13.86 4.90
CA GLU A 39 -28.11 -12.97 5.95
C GLU A 39 -26.58 -12.95 5.94
N ALA A 40 -25.99 -11.85 6.38
CA ALA A 40 -24.56 -11.72 6.49
C ALA A 40 -24.01 -12.71 7.54
N TYR A 41 -22.91 -13.37 7.23
CA TYR A 41 -22.28 -14.35 8.09
C TYR A 41 -20.77 -14.14 8.10
N THR A 42 -20.16 -14.23 9.29
CA THR A 42 -18.71 -14.05 9.47
C THR A 42 -18.02 -15.39 9.74
N SER A 43 -16.96 -15.66 8.98
CA SER A 43 -16.05 -16.79 9.17
C SER A 43 -14.69 -16.29 9.65
N VAL A 44 -14.20 -16.83 10.75
CA VAL A 44 -12.86 -16.51 11.27
C VAL A 44 -11.86 -17.43 10.60
N CYS A 45 -11.07 -16.89 9.66
CA CYS A 45 -10.06 -17.61 8.93
C CYS A 45 -8.65 -17.35 9.48
N GLN A 46 -7.60 -17.75 8.73
CA GLN A 46 -6.23 -17.76 9.23
C GLN A 46 -5.66 -16.36 9.41
N GLN A 47 -5.82 -15.50 8.42
CA GLN A 47 -5.26 -14.15 8.43
C GLN A 47 -6.22 -13.14 9.04
N THR A 48 -7.52 -13.28 8.75
CA THR A 48 -8.55 -12.33 9.19
C THR A 48 -9.92 -13.00 9.24
N SER A 49 -10.92 -12.30 9.73
CA SER A 49 -12.32 -12.72 9.61
C SER A 49 -12.91 -12.21 8.29
N TRP A 50 -13.84 -12.98 7.74
CA TRP A 50 -14.50 -12.68 6.48
C TRP A 50 -16.00 -12.69 6.64
N THR A 51 -16.65 -11.57 6.36
CA THR A 51 -18.10 -11.46 6.34
C THR A 51 -18.62 -11.65 4.94
N THR A 52 -19.59 -12.54 4.77
CA THR A 52 -20.19 -12.88 3.46
C THR A 52 -21.69 -12.60 3.45
N LEU A 53 -22.17 -12.07 2.33
CA LEU A 53 -23.59 -12.02 2.00
C LEU A 53 -23.81 -12.71 0.66
N TYR A 54 -24.82 -13.57 0.57
CA TYR A 54 -25.08 -14.45 -0.58
C TYR A 54 -23.86 -15.30 -0.96
N GLY A 55 -23.10 -15.73 0.04
CA GLY A 55 -21.88 -16.48 -0.09
C GLY A 55 -21.51 -17.21 1.18
N GLY A 56 -20.25 -17.62 1.28
CA GLY A 56 -19.70 -18.26 2.46
C GLY A 56 -18.29 -18.77 2.24
N VAL A 57 -17.67 -19.21 3.32
CA VAL A 57 -16.44 -20.00 3.30
C VAL A 57 -16.84 -21.47 3.40
N CYS A 58 -16.59 -22.26 2.37
CA CYS A 58 -17.17 -23.60 2.21
C CYS A 58 -16.17 -24.61 1.66
N LYS A 59 -16.30 -25.88 2.07
CA LYS A 59 -15.55 -26.99 1.48
C LYS A 59 -16.10 -27.38 0.10
N ASN A 60 -15.23 -27.92 -0.75
CA ASN A 60 -15.57 -28.63 -1.99
C ASN A 60 -16.42 -27.83 -2.98
N GLN A 61 -16.17 -26.53 -3.10
CA GLN A 61 -16.85 -25.71 -4.08
C GLN A 61 -15.97 -25.49 -5.33
N GLY A 62 -16.57 -25.59 -6.49
CA GLY A 62 -15.90 -25.30 -7.75
C GLY A 62 -14.77 -26.24 -8.14
N LYS A 63 -14.63 -27.40 -7.49
CA LYS A 63 -13.49 -28.32 -7.64
C LYS A 63 -12.12 -27.66 -7.33
N MET A 64 -12.10 -26.51 -6.69
CA MET A 64 -10.92 -25.94 -6.10
C MET A 64 -10.63 -26.71 -4.82
N GLY A 65 -9.64 -27.59 -4.88
CA GLY A 65 -9.22 -28.46 -3.78
C GLY A 65 -10.31 -29.42 -3.25
N THR A 66 -10.16 -30.68 -3.47
CA THR A 66 -10.90 -31.70 -2.71
C THR A 66 -10.38 -31.63 -1.28
N ASP A 67 -11.20 -31.34 -0.29
CA ASP A 67 -10.93 -31.20 1.14
C ASP A 67 -10.49 -29.82 1.63
N ASN A 68 -10.53 -28.79 0.82
CA ASN A 68 -10.08 -27.45 1.09
C ASN A 68 -11.27 -26.49 1.24
N TYR A 69 -11.14 -25.44 2.06
CA TYR A 69 -12.11 -24.36 2.13
C TYR A 69 -11.78 -23.31 1.08
N VAL A 70 -12.81 -22.70 0.55
CA VAL A 70 -12.73 -21.61 -0.42
C VAL A 70 -13.78 -20.57 -0.09
N ALA A 71 -13.53 -19.32 -0.47
CA ALA A 71 -14.54 -18.28 -0.43
C ALA A 71 -15.45 -18.38 -1.65
N VAL A 72 -16.75 -18.27 -1.44
CA VAL A 72 -17.75 -18.32 -2.52
C VAL A 72 -18.71 -17.15 -2.41
N VAL A 73 -18.92 -16.45 -3.51
CA VAL A 73 -19.87 -15.34 -3.62
C VAL A 73 -20.74 -15.53 -4.84
N ARG A 74 -22.05 -15.59 -4.65
CA ARG A 74 -23.00 -15.67 -5.76
C ARG A 74 -23.63 -14.32 -6.09
N ALA A 75 -24.13 -14.18 -7.29
CA ALA A 75 -25.01 -13.07 -7.64
C ALA A 75 -26.26 -13.07 -6.76
N ALA A 76 -26.75 -11.89 -6.41
CA ALA A 76 -28.04 -11.71 -5.74
C ALA A 76 -29.16 -12.14 -6.69
N LYS A 77 -30.22 -12.78 -6.16
CA LYS A 77 -31.44 -13.06 -6.92
C LYS A 77 -32.28 -11.80 -7.09
N SER A 78 -33.19 -11.81 -8.03
CA SER A 78 -34.09 -10.68 -8.30
C SER A 78 -34.98 -10.26 -7.10
N SER A 79 -35.19 -11.18 -6.15
CA SER A 79 -35.96 -10.94 -4.92
C SER A 79 -35.09 -10.46 -3.74
N GLU A 80 -33.77 -10.42 -3.91
CA GLU A 80 -32.78 -10.06 -2.89
C GLU A 80 -32.31 -8.62 -3.11
N THR A 81 -31.95 -7.93 -2.04
CA THR A 81 -31.47 -6.55 -2.09
C THR A 81 -29.95 -6.48 -1.99
N GLY A 82 -29.33 -5.62 -2.78
CA GLY A 82 -27.89 -5.45 -2.83
C GLY A 82 -27.19 -6.52 -3.67
N TYR A 83 -25.87 -6.58 -3.52
CA TYR A 83 -25.02 -7.53 -4.22
C TYR A 83 -24.47 -8.58 -3.25
N GLY A 84 -24.18 -9.77 -3.76
CA GLY A 84 -23.39 -10.74 -3.00
C GLY A 84 -21.96 -10.22 -2.80
N TYR A 85 -21.40 -10.42 -1.61
CA TYR A 85 -20.04 -9.99 -1.33
C TYR A 85 -19.33 -10.91 -0.32
N ILE A 86 -18.02 -10.82 -0.32
CA ILE A 86 -17.15 -11.22 0.78
C ILE A 86 -16.26 -10.05 1.15
N GLU A 87 -16.14 -9.76 2.43
CA GLU A 87 -15.42 -8.61 2.96
C GLU A 87 -14.58 -9.01 4.16
N SER A 88 -13.33 -8.61 4.19
CA SER A 88 -12.44 -8.85 5.34
C SER A 88 -12.77 -7.91 6.49
N ASP A 89 -12.43 -8.32 7.73
CA ASP A 89 -12.19 -7.35 8.78
C ASP A 89 -10.99 -6.47 8.43
N SER A 90 -10.74 -5.45 9.26
CA SER A 90 -9.61 -4.54 9.10
C SER A 90 -8.28 -5.27 9.21
N ILE A 91 -7.47 -5.21 8.16
CA ILE A 91 -6.14 -5.81 8.06
C ILE A 91 -5.10 -4.69 8.22
N SER A 92 -4.09 -4.91 9.06
CA SER A 92 -3.01 -3.93 9.29
C SER A 92 -1.82 -4.13 8.34
N GLY A 93 -1.03 -3.07 8.12
CA GLY A 93 0.26 -3.12 7.43
C GLY A 93 0.24 -2.64 5.97
N GLY A 94 -0.84 -1.99 5.55
CA GLY A 94 -0.98 -1.49 4.18
C GLY A 94 -1.06 -2.60 3.13
N ILE A 95 -1.35 -2.22 1.88
CA ILE A 95 -1.41 -3.14 0.75
C ILE A 95 -0.84 -2.49 -0.50
N ASP A 96 0.10 -3.18 -1.17
CA ASP A 96 0.67 -2.78 -2.46
C ASP A 96 0.11 -3.58 -3.62
N SER A 97 -0.05 -4.89 -3.43
CA SER A 97 -0.56 -5.78 -4.48
C SER A 97 -1.49 -6.84 -3.90
N LEU A 98 -2.35 -7.36 -4.76
CA LEU A 98 -3.30 -8.41 -4.47
C LEU A 98 -3.24 -9.45 -5.59
N ALA A 99 -3.24 -10.74 -5.24
CA ALA A 99 -3.36 -11.83 -6.20
C ALA A 99 -4.17 -12.97 -5.59
N PHE A 100 -4.93 -13.70 -6.40
CA PHE A 100 -5.70 -14.86 -5.94
C PHE A 100 -5.97 -15.83 -7.10
N THR A 101 -6.25 -17.07 -6.75
CA THR A 101 -6.81 -18.04 -7.68
C THR A 101 -8.34 -17.97 -7.64
N TRP A 102 -8.98 -18.17 -8.77
CA TRP A 102 -10.43 -18.09 -8.86
C TRP A 102 -11.01 -19.01 -9.93
N ASN A 103 -12.27 -19.29 -9.77
CA ASN A 103 -13.08 -20.00 -10.76
C ASN A 103 -14.53 -19.49 -10.68
N SER A 104 -15.28 -19.71 -11.75
CA SER A 104 -16.72 -19.56 -11.71
C SER A 104 -17.36 -20.94 -11.55
N ASN A 105 -18.01 -21.19 -10.44
CA ASN A 105 -18.75 -22.43 -10.21
C ASN A 105 -20.15 -22.32 -10.82
N GLY A 106 -20.30 -22.74 -12.07
CA GLY A 106 -21.59 -22.68 -12.76
C GLY A 106 -21.60 -23.55 -14.02
N ASP A 107 -22.76 -23.68 -14.66
CA ASP A 107 -23.01 -24.68 -15.71
C ASP A 107 -22.86 -24.16 -17.15
N ALA A 108 -22.50 -22.90 -17.36
CA ALA A 108 -22.40 -22.32 -18.70
C ALA A 108 -21.53 -21.06 -18.73
N ASN A 109 -21.19 -20.64 -19.96
CA ASN A 109 -20.61 -19.35 -20.22
C ASN A 109 -21.44 -18.24 -19.57
N CYS A 110 -20.86 -17.45 -18.71
CA CYS A 110 -21.52 -16.33 -18.08
C CYS A 110 -20.63 -15.11 -18.08
N ASP A 111 -21.24 -13.99 -18.38
CA ASP A 111 -20.60 -12.71 -18.15
C ASP A 111 -20.57 -12.44 -16.64
N LEU A 112 -19.38 -12.48 -16.05
CA LEU A 112 -19.21 -12.07 -14.67
C LEU A 112 -19.05 -10.54 -14.59
N ASP A 113 -19.61 -9.94 -13.56
CA ASP A 113 -19.29 -8.60 -13.11
C ASP A 113 -18.86 -8.65 -11.64
N ILE A 114 -17.58 -8.89 -11.43
CA ILE A 114 -16.97 -8.95 -10.11
C ILE A 114 -16.16 -7.68 -9.90
N ARG A 115 -16.42 -6.99 -8.80
CA ARG A 115 -15.68 -5.80 -8.40
C ARG A 115 -14.82 -6.10 -7.18
N ILE A 116 -13.63 -5.52 -7.17
CA ILE A 116 -12.65 -5.65 -6.09
C ILE A 116 -12.40 -4.27 -5.52
N TYR A 117 -12.54 -4.14 -4.20
CA TYR A 117 -12.38 -2.88 -3.50
C TYR A 117 -11.37 -2.99 -2.37
N ILE A 118 -10.64 -1.92 -2.16
CA ILE A 118 -9.84 -1.67 -0.97
C ILE A 118 -10.40 -0.41 -0.29
N ASN A 119 -10.88 -0.54 0.94
CA ASN A 119 -11.54 0.54 1.69
C ASN A 119 -12.67 1.27 0.92
N GLY A 120 -13.36 0.54 0.05
CA GLY A 120 -14.44 1.09 -0.79
C GLY A 120 -13.98 1.66 -2.14
N ASP A 121 -12.70 1.84 -2.35
CA ASP A 121 -12.14 2.26 -3.64
C ASP A 121 -11.96 1.06 -4.57
N SER A 122 -12.47 1.17 -5.80
CA SER A 122 -12.36 0.09 -6.78
C SER A 122 -10.92 -0.02 -7.30
N VAL A 123 -10.31 -1.18 -7.07
CA VAL A 123 -8.93 -1.48 -7.51
C VAL A 123 -8.89 -2.43 -8.71
N GLY A 124 -10.00 -3.07 -9.04
CA GLY A 124 -10.06 -4.00 -10.16
C GLY A 124 -11.37 -4.77 -10.23
N GLY A 125 -11.38 -5.79 -11.10
CA GLY A 125 -12.54 -6.65 -11.26
C GLY A 125 -12.35 -7.70 -12.35
N ILE A 126 -13.24 -8.68 -12.38
CA ILE A 126 -13.32 -9.74 -13.39
C ILE A 126 -14.60 -9.48 -14.17
N TYR A 127 -14.42 -9.24 -15.47
CA TYR A 127 -15.52 -8.99 -16.38
C TYR A 127 -15.42 -9.99 -17.52
N HIS A 128 -16.52 -10.44 -18.02
CA HIS A 128 -16.64 -11.26 -19.21
C HIS A 128 -15.67 -12.44 -19.29
N ILE A 129 -16.19 -13.66 -19.37
CA ILE A 129 -15.40 -14.88 -19.58
C ILE A 129 -15.91 -15.56 -20.84
N ASP A 130 -15.08 -15.56 -21.89
CA ASP A 130 -15.44 -16.12 -23.20
C ASP A 130 -15.61 -17.63 -23.19
N GLU A 131 -14.91 -18.34 -22.31
CA GLU A 131 -15.00 -19.80 -22.19
C GLU A 131 -15.05 -20.23 -20.73
N TYR A 132 -16.22 -20.65 -20.28
CA TYR A 132 -16.36 -21.33 -19.00
C TYR A 132 -16.39 -22.84 -19.21
N LYS A 133 -15.47 -23.56 -18.57
CA LYS A 133 -15.50 -25.04 -18.47
C LYS A 133 -15.63 -25.44 -17.01
N SER A 134 -16.72 -26.05 -16.63
CA SER A 134 -17.03 -26.47 -15.25
C SER A 134 -15.99 -27.39 -14.60
N ALA A 135 -14.98 -27.81 -15.33
CA ALA A 135 -14.01 -28.83 -14.92
C ALA A 135 -12.55 -28.34 -14.84
N ALA A 136 -12.20 -27.13 -15.26
CA ALA A 136 -10.84 -26.56 -15.21
C ALA A 136 -10.72 -25.35 -16.17
N PRO A 137 -9.65 -24.59 -16.15
CA PRO A 137 -8.62 -24.45 -15.14
C PRO A 137 -9.00 -23.35 -14.13
N PHE A 138 -8.28 -23.32 -13.01
CA PHE A 138 -8.30 -22.15 -12.13
C PHE A 138 -7.57 -21.02 -12.83
N TYR A 139 -8.10 -19.82 -12.70
CA TYR A 139 -7.50 -18.61 -13.23
C TYR A 139 -6.78 -17.90 -12.12
N THR A 140 -5.74 -17.17 -12.44
CA THR A 140 -5.08 -16.25 -11.51
C THR A 140 -5.43 -14.83 -11.88
N TYR A 141 -5.80 -14.04 -10.89
CA TYR A 141 -6.02 -12.61 -11.03
C TYR A 141 -5.02 -11.85 -10.15
N SER A 142 -4.52 -10.71 -10.62
CA SER A 142 -3.64 -9.87 -9.82
C SER A 142 -3.85 -8.39 -10.09
N VAL A 143 -3.70 -7.60 -9.04
CA VAL A 143 -3.66 -6.13 -9.05
C VAL A 143 -2.35 -5.70 -8.43
N LYS A 144 -1.69 -4.72 -9.02
CA LYS A 144 -0.43 -4.16 -8.53
C LYS A 144 -0.57 -2.65 -8.36
N ASP A 145 0.39 -2.06 -7.66
CA ASP A 145 0.47 -0.61 -7.45
C ASP A 145 -0.75 -0.02 -6.73
N ILE A 146 -1.36 -0.78 -5.80
CA ILE A 146 -2.47 -0.32 -4.96
C ILE A 146 -2.01 0.80 -4.04
N ARG A 147 -0.85 0.63 -3.38
CA ARG A 147 -0.14 1.63 -2.56
C ARG A 147 -1.00 2.26 -1.47
N HIS A 148 -1.79 1.45 -0.79
CA HIS A 148 -2.59 1.91 0.34
C HIS A 148 -1.83 1.70 1.65
N GLU A 149 -1.70 2.76 2.46
CA GLU A 149 -1.06 2.73 3.78
C GLU A 149 -2.05 2.44 4.91
N GLY A 150 -1.52 1.92 5.99
CA GLY A 150 -2.28 1.72 7.22
C GLY A 150 -3.21 0.52 7.14
N ASN A 151 -4.35 0.62 7.82
CA ASN A 151 -5.33 -0.45 7.85
C ASN A 151 -6.20 -0.44 6.59
N PHE A 152 -6.55 -1.61 6.12
CA PHE A 152 -7.39 -1.76 4.93
C PHE A 152 -8.39 -2.91 5.07
N VAL A 153 -9.43 -2.85 4.25
CA VAL A 153 -10.46 -3.87 4.09
C VAL A 153 -10.49 -4.29 2.63
N ILE A 154 -10.49 -5.60 2.38
CA ILE A 154 -10.63 -6.17 1.04
C ILE A 154 -12.10 -6.60 0.87
N ARG A 155 -12.71 -6.20 -0.24
CA ARG A 155 -14.08 -6.61 -0.58
C ARG A 155 -14.15 -7.10 -2.02
N PHE A 156 -14.72 -8.27 -2.22
CA PHE A 156 -15.14 -8.79 -3.51
C PHE A 156 -16.66 -8.72 -3.59
N GLU A 157 -17.19 -8.13 -4.64
CA GLU A 157 -18.62 -7.93 -4.83
C GLU A 157 -19.06 -8.52 -6.17
N ASN A 158 -20.05 -9.39 -6.15
CA ASN A 158 -20.60 -10.02 -7.35
C ASN A 158 -21.84 -9.24 -7.81
N ARG A 159 -21.67 -8.42 -8.84
CA ARG A 159 -22.70 -7.62 -9.47
C ARG A 159 -23.33 -8.27 -10.69
N THR A 160 -22.94 -9.50 -11.00
CA THR A 160 -23.47 -10.23 -12.15
C THR A 160 -24.98 -10.25 -12.13
N PRO A 161 -25.66 -9.84 -13.20
CA PRO A 161 -27.12 -9.89 -13.27
C PRO A 161 -27.66 -11.30 -13.15
N TYR A 162 -28.67 -11.50 -12.32
CA TYR A 162 -29.31 -12.80 -12.15
C TYR A 162 -30.29 -13.07 -13.28
N ASP A 163 -30.10 -14.16 -14.01
CA ASP A 163 -30.94 -14.56 -15.17
C ASP A 163 -32.01 -15.64 -14.86
N GLY A 164 -32.20 -15.95 -13.57
CA GLY A 164 -33.14 -16.99 -13.15
C GLY A 164 -32.54 -18.38 -12.95
N THR A 165 -31.27 -18.60 -13.30
CA THR A 165 -30.59 -19.89 -13.13
C THR A 165 -29.63 -19.86 -11.96
N ARG A 166 -29.85 -20.75 -10.99
CA ARG A 166 -29.22 -20.73 -9.66
C ARG A 166 -27.69 -20.90 -9.62
N ASN A 167 -27.08 -21.49 -10.63
CA ASN A 167 -25.71 -21.99 -10.53
C ASN A 167 -24.70 -21.26 -11.43
N LYS A 168 -25.14 -20.32 -12.25
CA LYS A 168 -24.30 -19.72 -13.29
C LYS A 168 -23.40 -18.60 -12.84
N PHE A 169 -23.58 -18.07 -11.64
CA PHE A 169 -22.98 -16.77 -11.27
C PHE A 169 -22.33 -16.81 -9.89
N ARG A 170 -21.45 -17.78 -9.67
CA ARG A 170 -20.68 -17.88 -8.44
C ARG A 170 -19.21 -17.61 -8.71
N LEU A 171 -18.65 -16.68 -7.99
CA LEU A 171 -17.20 -16.53 -7.86
C LEU A 171 -16.73 -17.46 -6.75
N VAL A 172 -15.71 -18.24 -7.02
CA VAL A 172 -14.96 -19.04 -6.05
C VAL A 172 -13.54 -18.48 -6.00
N ILE A 173 -13.04 -18.18 -4.81
CA ILE A 173 -11.73 -17.59 -4.56
C ILE A 173 -10.94 -18.47 -3.61
N ASP A 174 -9.65 -18.63 -3.88
CA ASP A 174 -8.69 -19.30 -3.01
C ASP A 174 -7.30 -18.66 -3.12
N ASP A 175 -6.39 -19.00 -2.21
CA ASP A 175 -5.00 -18.55 -2.19
C ASP A 175 -4.88 -17.03 -2.36
N LEU A 176 -5.67 -16.28 -1.60
CA LEU A 176 -5.65 -14.82 -1.64
C LEU A 176 -4.37 -14.30 -1.00
N ALA A 177 -3.47 -13.81 -1.82
CA ALA A 177 -2.21 -13.24 -1.39
C ALA A 177 -2.19 -11.72 -1.55
N TRP A 178 -1.56 -11.02 -0.61
CA TRP A 178 -1.26 -9.59 -0.73
C TRP A 178 0.13 -9.28 -0.20
N THR A 179 0.73 -8.22 -0.74
CA THR A 179 1.98 -7.66 -0.24
C THR A 179 1.68 -6.42 0.59
N THR A 180 2.37 -6.30 1.73
CA THR A 180 2.25 -5.10 2.58
C THR A 180 2.84 -3.87 1.89
N TYR A 181 2.32 -2.69 2.24
CA TYR A 181 2.82 -1.41 1.74
C TYR A 181 3.14 -0.46 2.88
N THR A 182 4.33 0.08 2.83
CA THR A 182 4.73 1.23 3.65
C THR A 182 5.27 2.27 2.68
N ALA A 183 4.71 3.49 2.69
CA ALA A 183 5.28 4.53 1.86
C ALA A 183 6.76 4.72 2.19
N PRO A 184 7.61 4.92 1.19
CA PRO A 184 8.99 5.32 1.44
C PRO A 184 8.94 6.59 2.28
N GLU A 185 9.71 6.61 3.37
CA GLU A 185 9.89 7.83 4.15
C GLU A 185 10.29 8.94 3.16
N PRO A 186 9.60 10.11 3.17
CA PRO A 186 9.97 11.19 2.27
C PRO A 186 11.46 11.42 2.48
N GLU A 187 12.25 11.26 1.41
CA GLU A 187 13.66 11.59 1.48
C GLU A 187 13.70 13.00 2.03
N ASN A 188 14.00 13.09 3.31
CA ASN A 188 14.28 14.39 3.94
C ASN A 188 15.37 14.95 3.05
N PRO A 189 15.13 16.03 2.27
CA PRO A 189 16.15 16.54 1.37
C PRO A 189 17.35 16.70 2.27
N THR A 190 18.33 15.83 2.07
CA THR A 190 19.54 15.71 2.92
C THR A 190 19.93 17.13 3.17
N ALA A 191 19.67 17.60 4.40
CA ALA A 191 19.99 18.96 4.76
C ALA A 191 21.40 19.12 4.27
N ILE A 192 21.66 20.11 3.41
CA ILE A 192 22.95 20.34 2.78
C ILE A 192 23.94 20.55 3.92
N THR A 193 24.31 19.48 4.60
CA THR A 193 25.29 19.45 5.69
C THR A 193 26.70 19.63 5.14
N ASP A 194 26.87 19.42 3.84
CA ASP A 194 28.13 19.65 3.15
C ASP A 194 28.38 21.11 2.71
N LEU A 195 27.39 22.02 2.89
CA LEU A 195 27.63 23.45 2.73
C LEU A 195 28.34 24.07 3.93
N ALA A 196 28.52 23.34 5.03
CA ALA A 196 29.17 23.87 6.24
C ALA A 196 30.70 23.79 6.21
N THR A 197 31.30 23.17 5.19
CA THR A 197 32.77 22.96 5.11
C THR A 197 33.47 23.70 3.97
N ALA A 198 32.75 24.29 3.04
CA ALA A 198 33.37 25.20 2.10
C ALA A 198 33.65 26.56 2.83
N PRO A 199 34.90 27.02 2.88
CA PRO A 199 35.20 28.27 3.52
C PRO A 199 34.38 29.39 2.84
N ALA A 200 33.59 30.10 3.64
CA ALA A 200 32.77 31.21 3.12
C ALA A 200 33.67 32.22 2.42
N LEU A 201 33.48 32.41 1.12
CA LEU A 201 34.18 33.41 0.35
C LEU A 201 33.44 34.74 0.48
N VAL A 202 34.15 35.81 0.83
CA VAL A 202 33.60 37.14 1.02
C VAL A 202 34.35 38.17 0.17
N ASN A 203 33.69 39.26 -0.13
CA ASN A 203 34.32 40.45 -0.73
C ASN A 203 34.55 41.51 0.36
N VAL A 204 35.62 42.23 0.21
CA VAL A 204 35.99 43.34 1.10
C VAL A 204 35.91 44.67 0.33
N TYR A 205 35.17 45.61 0.84
CA TYR A 205 34.99 46.94 0.26
C TYR A 205 35.43 48.03 1.26
N THR A 206 35.86 49.15 0.73
CA THR A 206 35.96 50.37 1.53
C THR A 206 34.58 50.92 1.89
N LEU A 207 34.52 51.91 2.78
CA LEU A 207 33.24 52.54 3.19
C LEU A 207 32.54 53.26 2.02
N ASP A 208 33.31 53.76 1.06
CA ASP A 208 32.84 54.39 -0.18
C ASP A 208 32.49 53.41 -1.31
N GLY A 209 32.55 52.11 -1.02
CA GLY A 209 32.10 51.02 -1.92
C GLY A 209 33.14 50.50 -2.91
N CYS A 210 34.41 50.95 -2.82
CA CYS A 210 35.46 50.39 -3.68
C CYS A 210 35.82 48.98 -3.25
N LEU A 211 35.84 48.03 -4.22
CA LEU A 211 36.23 46.63 -3.97
C LEU A 211 37.74 46.56 -3.77
N ILE A 212 38.18 46.09 -2.60
CA ILE A 212 39.59 45.89 -2.26
C ILE A 212 40.03 44.42 -2.48
N ARG A 213 39.15 43.48 -2.07
CA ARG A 213 39.41 42.04 -2.22
C ARG A 213 38.18 41.32 -2.70
N ARG A 214 38.36 40.33 -3.58
CA ARG A 214 37.28 39.52 -4.14
C ARG A 214 37.49 38.04 -3.77
N ASN A 215 36.43 37.37 -3.36
CA ASN A 215 36.41 35.93 -3.11
C ASN A 215 37.52 35.46 -2.18
N VAL A 216 37.75 36.18 -1.08
CA VAL A 216 38.70 35.74 -0.04
C VAL A 216 37.98 34.91 1.02
N VAL A 217 38.68 33.95 1.61
CA VAL A 217 38.13 33.17 2.73
C VAL A 217 37.81 34.12 3.88
N ALA A 218 36.62 33.99 4.48
CA ALA A 218 36.14 34.93 5.50
C ALA A 218 37.12 35.14 6.65
N ASP A 219 37.79 34.10 7.11
CA ASP A 219 38.78 34.13 8.20
C ASP A 219 40.05 34.92 7.82
N LYS A 220 40.32 35.13 6.53
CA LYS A 220 41.46 35.88 5.99
C LYS A 220 41.06 37.22 5.41
N ALA A 221 39.80 37.59 5.52
CA ALA A 221 39.27 38.81 4.91
C ALA A 221 39.89 40.07 5.50
N THR A 222 40.31 40.03 6.75
CA THR A 222 40.91 41.17 7.50
C THR A 222 42.43 41.18 7.51
N ASP A 223 43.12 40.12 7.03
CA ASP A 223 44.57 40.00 7.10
C ASP A 223 45.26 41.14 6.33
N ASN A 224 46.21 41.80 6.95
CA ASN A 224 47.00 42.89 6.36
C ASN A 224 46.16 44.04 5.73
N LEU A 225 44.99 44.32 6.27
CA LEU A 225 44.27 45.55 5.96
C LEU A 225 44.86 46.71 6.82
N GLU A 226 44.95 47.87 6.26
CA GLU A 226 45.33 49.06 7.00
C GLU A 226 44.26 49.44 8.01
N ASN A 227 44.62 50.29 9.01
CA ASN A 227 43.66 50.84 9.94
C ASN A 227 42.57 51.59 9.18
N GLY A 228 41.31 51.18 9.38
CA GLY A 228 40.21 51.81 8.64
C GLY A 228 38.88 51.09 8.85
N ILE A 229 37.87 51.54 8.10
CA ILE A 229 36.53 50.98 8.14
C ILE A 229 36.26 50.30 6.81
N TYR A 230 35.81 49.03 6.87
CA TYR A 230 35.55 48.21 5.72
C TYR A 230 34.16 47.62 5.78
N ILE A 231 33.64 47.21 4.64
CA ILE A 231 32.40 46.42 4.51
C ILE A 231 32.79 45.02 4.08
N ILE A 232 32.55 44.05 4.94
CA ILE A 232 32.81 42.60 4.70
C ILE A 232 31.51 41.86 4.92
N ASN A 233 31.06 41.11 3.92
CA ASN A 233 29.79 40.35 3.97
C ASN A 233 28.60 41.21 4.44
N ASN A 234 28.46 42.43 3.86
CA ASN A 234 27.44 43.44 4.22
C ASN A 234 27.50 43.93 5.68
N ARG A 235 28.60 43.71 6.38
CA ARG A 235 28.80 44.21 7.76
C ARG A 235 29.93 45.19 7.81
N LYS A 236 29.76 46.24 8.61
CA LYS A 236 30.80 47.22 8.89
C LYS A 236 31.82 46.61 9.87
N VAL A 237 33.08 46.60 9.48
CA VAL A 237 34.19 46.06 10.27
C VAL A 237 35.21 47.18 10.45
N VAL A 238 35.67 47.39 11.68
CA VAL A 238 36.72 48.40 12.02
C VAL A 238 38.03 47.65 12.25
N ILE A 239 39.07 48.02 11.52
CA ILE A 239 40.42 47.48 11.69
C ILE A 239 41.24 48.57 12.42
N ALA A 240 41.82 48.21 13.54
CA ALA A 240 42.73 49.04 14.34
C ALA A 240 43.84 48.13 14.88
N HIS A 241 45.09 48.46 14.50
CA HIS A 241 46.26 47.75 14.98
C HIS A 241 46.95 48.56 16.06
#